data_5bd5f5b725a3090b4818308f7c3b4cb4
#
_entry.id   5bd5f5b725a3090b4818308f7c3b4cb4
#
_cell.length_a   1.000
_cell.length_b   1.000
_cell.length_c   1.000
_cell.angle_alpha   90.00
_cell.angle_beta   90.00
_cell.angle_gamma   90.00
#
_symmetry.space_group_name_H-M   'P 1'
#
loop_
_entity.id
_entity.type
_entity.pdbx_description
1 polymer ?
#
loop_
_entity_poly.entity_id
_entity_poly.type
_entity_poly.pdbx_seq_one_letter_code
_entity_poly.pdbx_strand_id
1 'polypeptide(L)'
;MRKRTPLTAIGLALALAGAAPTTVALADDETHVQISIKGHRFDPAELTAPPGKPVVIEVNNLDPTPAEFESKTLRVEKVVAGGGKITVQVRALTPGRYRFYDDYHEATTVGYLVVQ
;
A
#
# COMPACT_ATOMS: atom_id res chain seq x y z
N MET A 1 -49.68 22.28 61.46
CA MET A 1 -48.60 22.77 60.59
C MET A 1 -47.90 21.54 59.94
N ARG A 2 -48.07 21.44 58.63
CA ARG A 2 -47.41 20.37 57.92
C ARG A 2 -46.07 20.87 57.33
N LYS A 3 -44.97 20.35 57.81
CA LYS A 3 -43.68 20.64 57.24
C LYS A 3 -43.53 19.85 55.93
N ARG A 4 -43.45 20.54 54.84
CA ARG A 4 -43.10 19.93 53.58
C ARG A 4 -41.58 19.84 53.52
N THR A 5 -41.09 18.65 53.50
CA THR A 5 -39.68 18.38 53.17
C THR A 5 -39.50 18.56 51.69
N PRO A 6 -38.50 19.35 51.27
CA PRO A 6 -38.22 19.44 49.85
C PRO A 6 -37.64 18.12 49.42
N LEU A 7 -38.27 17.52 48.43
CA LEU A 7 -37.65 16.43 47.68
C LEU A 7 -36.46 17.02 46.88
N THR A 8 -35.29 16.75 47.38
CA THR A 8 -34.11 17.03 46.60
C THR A 8 -34.05 15.96 45.53
N ALA A 9 -34.39 16.34 44.30
CA ALA A 9 -34.13 15.50 43.15
C ALA A 9 -32.61 15.51 42.95
N ILE A 10 -31.99 14.37 43.30
CA ILE A 10 -30.60 14.11 42.93
C ILE A 10 -30.64 13.79 41.46
N GLY A 11 -30.34 14.78 40.66
CA GLY A 11 -30.10 14.59 39.25
C GLY A 11 -28.85 13.72 39.10
N LEU A 12 -29.05 12.45 38.74
CA LEU A 12 -27.95 11.59 38.32
C LEU A 12 -27.46 12.16 36.99
N ALA A 13 -26.43 12.96 37.05
CA ALA A 13 -25.72 13.34 35.85
C ALA A 13 -24.98 12.10 35.33
N LEU A 14 -25.59 11.42 34.35
CA LEU A 14 -24.94 10.38 33.62
C LEU A 14 -23.86 11.05 32.76
N ALA A 15 -22.66 11.14 33.29
CA ALA A 15 -21.52 11.50 32.46
C ALA A 15 -21.33 10.37 31.45
N LEU A 16 -21.87 10.49 30.26
CA LEU A 16 -21.44 9.72 29.12
C LEU A 16 -19.98 10.10 28.86
N ALA A 17 -19.07 9.35 29.46
CA ALA A 17 -17.71 9.33 28.97
C ALA A 17 -17.79 8.77 27.56
N GLY A 18 -17.93 9.66 26.58
CA GLY A 18 -17.80 9.30 25.20
C GLY A 18 -16.40 8.73 25.03
N ALA A 19 -16.30 7.41 24.90
CA ALA A 19 -15.10 6.84 24.37
C ALA A 19 -14.93 7.46 22.99
N ALA A 20 -13.99 8.42 22.89
CA ALA A 20 -13.56 8.89 21.59
C ALA A 20 -13.21 7.63 20.79
N PRO A 21 -13.76 7.43 19.57
CA PRO A 21 -13.30 6.34 18.75
C PRO A 21 -11.80 6.58 18.60
N THR A 22 -11.00 5.71 19.21
CA THR A 22 -9.62 5.57 18.83
C THR A 22 -9.68 5.08 17.41
N THR A 23 -9.70 6.01 16.47
CA THR A 23 -9.24 5.72 15.14
C THR A 23 -7.80 5.31 15.35
N VAL A 24 -7.58 3.99 15.43
CA VAL A 24 -6.29 3.45 15.07
C VAL A 24 -6.15 3.92 13.64
N ALA A 25 -5.50 5.07 13.46
CA ALA A 25 -4.93 5.37 12.19
C ALA A 25 -4.05 4.15 11.94
N LEU A 26 -4.51 3.25 11.04
CA LEU A 26 -3.63 2.34 10.38
C LEU A 26 -2.66 3.30 9.70
N ALA A 27 -1.62 3.70 10.46
CA ALA A 27 -0.53 4.42 9.91
C ALA A 27 -0.18 3.61 8.70
N ASP A 28 -0.25 4.23 7.54
CA ASP A 28 0.10 3.59 6.30
C ASP A 28 1.60 3.33 6.36
N ASP A 29 1.97 2.23 7.06
CA ASP A 29 3.36 1.79 7.20
C ASP A 29 3.89 1.23 5.88
N GLU A 30 3.04 1.19 4.85
CA GLU A 30 3.37 0.76 3.51
C GLU A 30 3.81 1.93 2.65
N THR A 31 4.80 1.70 1.82
CA THR A 31 5.19 2.65 0.76
C THR A 31 4.46 2.28 -0.52
N HIS A 32 3.77 3.24 -1.12
CA HIS A 32 3.06 3.05 -2.38
C HIS A 32 3.85 3.69 -3.52
N VAL A 33 4.13 2.90 -4.54
CA VAL A 33 4.82 3.34 -5.76
C VAL A 33 4.04 2.87 -6.99
N GLN A 34 4.19 3.58 -8.07
CA GLN A 34 3.50 3.29 -9.34
C GLN A 34 4.50 3.15 -10.47
N ILE A 35 4.21 2.22 -11.37
CA ILE A 35 4.98 1.99 -12.57
C ILE A 35 4.04 1.66 -13.73
N SER A 36 4.39 2.09 -14.91
CA SER A 36 3.68 1.75 -16.14
C SER A 36 4.55 0.90 -17.05
N ILE A 37 3.89 0.08 -17.87
CA ILE A 37 4.52 -0.60 -19.00
C ILE A 37 3.96 0.02 -20.26
N LYS A 38 4.84 0.55 -21.12
CA LYS A 38 4.48 1.14 -22.39
C LYS A 38 5.58 0.88 -23.41
N GLY A 39 5.22 0.37 -24.56
CA GLY A 39 6.19 0.03 -25.59
C GLY A 39 7.20 -1.02 -25.12
N HIS A 40 6.77 -1.99 -24.33
CA HIS A 40 7.63 -3.01 -23.71
C HIS A 40 8.79 -2.41 -22.91
N ARG A 41 8.50 -1.37 -22.15
CA ARG A 41 9.45 -0.73 -21.23
C ARG A 41 8.74 -0.31 -19.97
N PHE A 42 9.43 -0.38 -18.84
CA PHE A 42 8.95 0.21 -17.59
C PHE A 42 9.20 1.72 -17.58
N ASP A 43 8.20 2.44 -17.10
CA ASP A 43 8.27 3.89 -16.89
C ASP A 43 7.65 4.24 -15.52
N PRO A 44 8.44 4.77 -14.59
CA PRO A 44 9.89 4.89 -14.61
C PRO A 44 10.59 3.52 -14.53
N ALA A 45 11.80 3.40 -15.07
CA ALA A 45 12.58 2.16 -15.00
C ALA A 45 13.20 1.94 -13.61
N GLU A 46 13.21 2.95 -12.77
CA GLU A 46 13.74 2.89 -11.42
C GLU A 46 12.75 3.48 -10.43
N LEU A 47 12.40 2.70 -9.42
CA LEU A 47 11.56 3.08 -8.29
C LEU A 47 12.43 3.22 -7.05
N THR A 48 12.05 4.11 -6.14
CA THR A 48 12.74 4.30 -4.87
C THR A 48 11.77 4.06 -3.71
N ALA A 49 12.24 3.39 -2.69
CA ALA A 49 11.48 3.15 -1.47
C ALA A 49 12.41 3.18 -0.23
N PRO A 50 11.89 3.56 0.94
CA PRO A 50 12.66 3.48 2.17
C PRO A 50 12.84 2.04 2.63
N PRO A 51 13.94 1.72 3.36
CA PRO A 51 14.12 0.40 3.94
C PRO A 51 13.18 0.16 5.11
N GLY A 52 12.94 -1.10 5.41
CA GLY A 52 12.24 -1.52 6.63
C GLY A 52 10.72 -1.38 6.59
N LYS A 53 10.15 -1.01 5.46
CA LYS A 53 8.70 -0.90 5.26
C LYS A 53 8.25 -1.76 4.09
N PRO A 54 7.09 -2.42 4.17
CA PRO A 54 6.50 -3.06 3.00
C PRO A 54 6.28 -2.07 1.87
N VAL A 55 6.37 -2.53 0.64
CA VAL A 55 6.15 -1.73 -0.55
C VAL A 55 4.99 -2.31 -1.35
N VAL A 56 4.09 -1.45 -1.76
CA VAL A 56 2.99 -1.79 -2.67
C VAL A 56 3.29 -1.15 -4.01
N ILE A 57 3.49 -1.97 -5.03
CA ILE A 57 3.76 -1.52 -6.38
C ILE A 57 2.49 -1.65 -7.21
N GLU A 58 1.97 -0.55 -7.71
CA GLU A 58 0.90 -0.55 -8.69
C GLU A 58 1.51 -0.60 -10.08
N VAL A 59 1.16 -1.63 -10.84
CA VAL A 59 1.65 -1.84 -12.21
C VAL A 59 0.52 -1.61 -13.20
N ASN A 60 0.65 -0.58 -14.03
CA ASN A 60 -0.27 -0.28 -15.12
C ASN A 60 0.33 -0.77 -16.43
N ASN A 61 -0.32 -1.75 -17.06
CA ASN A 61 0.08 -2.19 -18.38
C ASN A 61 -0.66 -1.40 -19.45
N LEU A 62 0.00 -0.42 -20.05
CA LEU A 62 -0.55 0.43 -21.10
C LEU A 62 -0.41 -0.19 -22.50
N ASP A 63 0.29 -1.31 -22.60
CA ASP A 63 0.38 -2.07 -23.84
C ASP A 63 -0.84 -2.95 -24.05
N PRO A 64 -1.20 -3.30 -25.29
CA PRO A 64 -2.32 -4.17 -25.57
C PRO A 64 -2.03 -5.65 -25.27
N THR A 65 -0.78 -6.02 -25.10
CA THR A 65 -0.35 -7.39 -24.82
C THR A 65 -0.14 -7.61 -23.32
N PRO A 66 -0.36 -8.83 -22.79
CA PRO A 66 -0.09 -9.11 -21.39
C PRO A 66 1.40 -9.03 -21.06
N ALA A 67 1.68 -8.78 -19.80
CA ALA A 67 3.03 -8.81 -19.23
C ALA A 67 3.02 -9.68 -17.98
N GLU A 68 4.16 -10.24 -17.62
CA GLU A 68 4.35 -10.92 -16.34
C GLU A 68 5.38 -10.17 -15.52
N PHE A 69 4.90 -9.50 -14.46
CA PHE A 69 5.78 -8.82 -13.52
C PHE A 69 6.45 -9.86 -12.64
N GLU A 70 7.74 -10.00 -12.78
CA GLU A 70 8.53 -11.01 -12.08
C GLU A 70 9.77 -10.41 -11.43
N SER A 71 10.07 -10.89 -10.25
CA SER A 71 11.32 -10.58 -9.55
C SER A 71 11.70 -11.74 -8.64
N LYS A 72 12.86 -12.32 -8.88
CA LYS A 72 13.39 -13.39 -8.02
C LYS A 72 13.77 -12.87 -6.65
N THR A 73 14.38 -11.69 -6.60
CA THR A 73 14.82 -11.08 -5.34
C THR A 73 13.67 -10.50 -4.51
N LEU A 74 12.62 -10.02 -5.16
CA LEU A 74 11.39 -9.56 -4.49
C LEU A 74 10.42 -10.70 -4.20
N ARG A 75 10.62 -11.87 -4.79
CA ARG A 75 9.74 -13.05 -4.71
C ARG A 75 8.33 -12.75 -5.18
N VAL A 76 8.24 -12.18 -6.35
CA VAL A 76 6.98 -11.77 -6.98
C VAL A 76 6.90 -12.36 -8.37
N GLU A 77 5.72 -12.86 -8.70
CA GLU A 77 5.36 -13.32 -10.03
C GLU A 77 3.87 -13.09 -10.23
N LYS A 78 3.51 -12.17 -11.14
CA LYS A 78 2.12 -11.84 -11.37
C LYS A 78 1.89 -11.35 -12.79
N VAL A 79 0.88 -11.94 -13.46
CA VAL A 79 0.47 -11.52 -14.81
C VAL A 79 -0.43 -10.29 -14.72
N VAL A 80 -0.18 -9.34 -15.61
CA VAL A 80 -1.05 -8.20 -15.84
C VAL A 80 -1.54 -8.23 -17.29
N ALA A 81 -2.86 -8.22 -17.46
CA ALA A 81 -3.45 -8.21 -18.79
C ALA A 81 -3.08 -6.94 -19.57
N GLY A 82 -3.11 -7.01 -20.90
CA GLY A 82 -3.00 -5.81 -21.73
C GLY A 82 -4.07 -4.80 -21.36
N GLY A 83 -3.67 -3.54 -21.14
CA GLY A 83 -4.57 -2.48 -20.66
C GLY A 83 -5.01 -2.64 -19.21
N GLY A 84 -4.49 -3.64 -18.48
CA GLY A 84 -4.86 -3.92 -17.10
C GLY A 84 -3.93 -3.29 -16.08
N LYS A 85 -4.32 -3.48 -14.83
CA LYS A 85 -3.59 -3.00 -13.66
C LYS A 85 -3.57 -4.08 -12.59
N ILE A 86 -2.44 -4.23 -11.94
CA ILE A 86 -2.26 -5.11 -10.78
C ILE A 86 -1.59 -4.36 -9.64
N THR A 87 -1.74 -4.90 -8.46
CA THR A 87 -1.02 -4.46 -7.27
C THR A 87 -0.12 -5.60 -6.81
N VAL A 88 1.15 -5.29 -6.58
CA VAL A 88 2.16 -6.22 -6.13
C VAL A 88 2.59 -5.83 -4.72
N GLN A 89 2.52 -6.78 -3.79
CA GLN A 89 2.95 -6.56 -2.42
C GLN A 89 4.36 -7.11 -2.22
N VAL A 90 5.25 -6.26 -1.71
CA VAL A 90 6.63 -6.58 -1.44
C VAL A 90 6.89 -6.45 0.05
N ARG A 91 7.56 -7.45 0.63
CA ARG A 91 7.97 -7.40 2.04
C ARG A 91 8.89 -6.23 2.32
N ALA A 92 9.04 -5.86 3.59
CA ALA A 92 10.06 -4.90 4.01
C ALA A 92 11.45 -5.38 3.59
N LEU A 93 12.23 -4.50 2.99
CA LEU A 93 13.53 -4.79 2.41
C LEU A 93 14.66 -4.05 3.13
N THR A 94 15.83 -4.63 3.09
CA THR A 94 17.07 -3.94 3.44
C THR A 94 17.55 -3.06 2.29
N PRO A 95 18.39 -2.04 2.55
CA PRO A 95 18.95 -1.22 1.48
C PRO A 95 19.61 -2.09 0.40
N GLY A 96 19.35 -1.73 -0.85
CA GLY A 96 19.85 -2.47 -2.00
C GLY A 96 19.11 -2.14 -3.28
N ARG A 97 19.52 -2.82 -4.32
CA ARG A 97 18.96 -2.67 -5.67
C ARG A 97 18.32 -3.98 -6.08
N TYR A 98 17.03 -3.98 -6.30
CA TYR A 98 16.22 -5.17 -6.54
C TYR A 98 15.68 -5.14 -7.97
N ARG A 99 16.12 -6.08 -8.78
CA ARG A 99 15.72 -6.19 -10.18
C ARG A 99 14.34 -6.78 -10.31
N PHE A 100 13.51 -6.23 -11.18
CA PHE A 100 12.28 -6.82 -11.68
C PHE A 100 12.22 -6.71 -13.21
N TYR A 101 11.39 -7.51 -13.82
CA TYR A 101 11.30 -7.58 -15.28
C TYR A 101 9.93 -8.12 -15.71
N ASP A 102 9.62 -7.89 -16.98
CA ASP A 102 8.52 -8.59 -17.65
C ASP A 102 9.06 -9.87 -18.24
N ASP A 103 8.65 -11.02 -17.72
CA ASP A 103 9.16 -12.32 -18.15
C ASP A 103 8.83 -12.63 -19.62
N TYR A 104 7.77 -12.02 -20.14
CA TYR A 104 7.40 -12.15 -21.55
C TYR A 104 8.28 -11.30 -22.47
N HIS A 105 8.96 -10.28 -21.96
CA HIS A 105 9.76 -9.33 -22.71
C HIS A 105 11.03 -8.92 -21.97
N GLU A 106 11.71 -9.87 -21.37
CA GLU A 106 12.85 -9.60 -20.48
C GLU A 106 13.98 -8.81 -21.16
N ALA A 107 14.19 -9.00 -22.46
CA ALA A 107 15.26 -8.31 -23.20
C ALA A 107 15.10 -6.78 -23.22
N THR A 108 13.87 -6.27 -23.09
CA THR A 108 13.58 -4.83 -23.20
C THR A 108 12.96 -4.25 -21.94
N THR A 109 12.30 -5.09 -21.12
CA THR A 109 11.43 -4.63 -20.04
C THR A 109 12.02 -5.03 -18.70
N VAL A 110 12.96 -4.22 -18.22
CA VAL A 110 13.67 -4.40 -16.95
C VAL A 110 13.61 -3.11 -16.15
N GLY A 111 13.44 -3.24 -14.85
CA GLY A 111 13.49 -2.14 -13.92
C GLY A 111 14.12 -2.54 -12.59
N TYR A 112 14.25 -1.56 -11.71
CA TYR A 112 14.85 -1.75 -10.39
C TYR A 112 14.07 -1.01 -9.32
N LEU A 113 13.90 -1.67 -8.18
CA LEU A 113 13.50 -1.01 -6.95
C LEU A 113 14.75 -0.73 -6.13
N VAL A 114 15.05 0.55 -5.94
CA VAL A 114 16.19 1.01 -5.14
C VAL A 114 15.69 1.34 -3.73
N VAL A 115 16.19 0.62 -2.77
CA VAL A 115 15.85 0.81 -1.37
C VAL A 115 17.03 1.50 -0.68
N GLN A 116 16.76 2.71 -0.20
CA GLN A 116 17.78 3.55 0.41
C GLN A 116 17.18 4.57 1.39
#